data_980ff3169559f63afe491bd197cdacef
#
_entry.id   980ff3169559f63afe491bd197cdacef
#
_cell.length_a   1.000
_cell.length_b   1.000
_cell.length_c   1.000
_cell.angle_alpha   90.00
_cell.angle_beta   90.00
_cell.angle_gamma   90.00
#
_symmetry.space_group_name_H-M   'P 1'
#
loop_
_entity.id
_entity.type
_entity.pdbx_description
1 polymer ?
#
loop_
_entity_poly.entity_id
_entity_poly.type
_entity_poly.pdbx_seq_one_letter_code
_entity_poly.pdbx_strand_id
1 'polypeptide(L)'
;MDSINQTCSTICFLIFFALTGKTLSISDYAEILPATGFDFPVGTPNAEGYYKARGFWPNGHVGEDWNGKGGGNTDLGDPVYAIGEGIVVQSRDVRRGWGNVIIIRHVFIDKNGEAKVLDSLYAHLDSRNVVLNQIVKRGQKIATIGNNRGMYLAHLHFETRKNLAIGMHRSSFSKTYSNYYSPTSFIRSHKQCPTTKKSFKVPINTFAPYPGSYPKGKKEPAPTIIAKARPSNKVNPIKAILNKPLQKKSTHTVTAKKENTSKLDPKLK
;
A
#
# COMPACT_ATOMS: atom_id res chain seq x y z
N MET A 1 74.56 21.42 -53.17
CA MET A 1 74.81 21.47 -51.69
C MET A 1 73.41 21.64 -51.06
N ASP A 2 72.80 20.54 -50.80
CA ASP A 2 71.35 20.40 -50.58
C ASP A 2 71.13 20.32 -49.07
N SER A 3 70.42 21.27 -48.54
CA SER A 3 69.92 21.20 -47.11
C SER A 3 68.56 20.67 -47.07
N ILE A 4 68.44 19.46 -46.52
CA ILE A 4 67.20 18.74 -46.30
C ILE A 4 66.49 19.31 -45.06
N ASN A 5 65.32 19.92 -45.27
CA ASN A 5 64.39 20.29 -44.20
C ASN A 5 63.54 19.11 -43.80
N GLN A 6 63.75 18.55 -42.60
CA GLN A 6 62.89 17.60 -41.99
C GLN A 6 61.83 18.35 -41.20
N THR A 7 60.61 18.37 -41.72
CA THR A 7 59.42 18.75 -40.97
C THR A 7 58.93 17.59 -40.16
N CYS A 8 59.08 17.69 -38.84
CA CYS A 8 58.49 16.71 -37.88
C CYS A 8 56.98 16.96 -37.72
N SER A 9 56.21 16.13 -38.34
CA SER A 9 54.76 16.19 -38.22
C SER A 9 54.32 15.39 -36.96
N THR A 10 54.02 16.15 -35.90
CA THR A 10 53.49 15.58 -34.67
C THR A 10 51.98 15.27 -34.86
N ILE A 11 51.68 14.01 -35.14
CA ILE A 11 50.30 13.52 -35.21
C ILE A 11 49.78 13.38 -33.78
N CYS A 12 48.95 14.33 -33.35
CA CYS A 12 48.23 14.28 -32.08
C CYS A 12 47.04 13.30 -32.24
N PHE A 13 47.19 12.08 -31.73
CA PHE A 13 46.09 11.12 -31.64
C PHE A 13 45.16 11.55 -30.51
N LEU A 14 44.06 12.24 -30.83
CA LEU A 14 42.95 12.47 -29.91
C LEU A 14 42.18 11.15 -29.76
N ILE A 15 42.45 10.43 -28.66
CA ILE A 15 41.66 9.29 -28.26
C ILE A 15 40.33 9.82 -27.71
N PHE A 16 39.30 9.80 -28.53
CA PHE A 16 37.92 10.00 -28.09
C PHE A 16 37.51 8.78 -27.27
N PHE A 17 37.58 8.87 -25.96
CA PHE A 17 36.87 7.93 -25.08
C PHE A 17 35.38 8.24 -25.24
N ALA A 18 34.70 7.47 -26.11
CA ALA A 18 33.25 7.40 -26.11
C ALA A 18 32.82 6.73 -24.79
N LEU A 19 32.49 7.55 -23.79
CA LEU A 19 31.70 7.07 -22.65
C LEU A 19 30.36 6.62 -23.19
N THR A 20 30.25 5.32 -23.51
CA THR A 20 28.95 4.67 -23.66
C THR A 20 28.29 4.66 -22.30
N GLY A 21 27.65 5.77 -21.96
CA GLY A 21 26.73 5.81 -20.85
C GLY A 21 25.69 4.73 -21.08
N LYS A 22 25.78 3.61 -20.37
CA LYS A 22 24.66 2.68 -20.22
C LYS A 22 23.53 3.51 -19.64
N THR A 23 22.60 3.94 -20.47
CA THR A 23 21.30 4.42 -20.02
C THR A 23 20.70 3.25 -19.25
N LEU A 24 20.65 3.36 -17.92
CA LEU A 24 19.88 2.44 -17.09
C LEU A 24 18.44 2.58 -17.58
N SER A 25 17.99 1.66 -18.41
CA SER A 25 16.59 1.55 -18.73
C SER A 25 15.90 1.22 -17.41
N ILE A 26 15.13 2.18 -16.87
CA ILE A 26 14.20 1.89 -15.79
C ILE A 26 13.32 0.75 -16.33
N SER A 27 13.39 -0.41 -15.70
CA SER A 27 12.57 -1.53 -16.11
C SER A 27 11.10 -1.11 -16.06
N ASP A 28 10.38 -1.23 -17.15
CA ASP A 28 8.94 -0.97 -17.21
C ASP A 28 8.11 -2.01 -16.47
N TYR A 29 8.77 -2.97 -15.85
CA TYR A 29 8.18 -4.09 -15.12
C TYR A 29 8.84 -4.30 -13.78
N ALA A 30 8.05 -4.73 -12.81
CA ALA A 30 8.53 -5.23 -11.52
C ALA A 30 8.07 -6.67 -11.31
N GLU A 31 8.86 -7.45 -10.57
CA GLU A 31 8.46 -8.78 -10.13
C GLU A 31 7.94 -8.73 -8.70
N ILE A 32 6.69 -9.18 -8.50
CA ILE A 32 6.05 -9.21 -7.19
C ILE A 32 5.37 -10.55 -6.93
N LEU A 33 5.26 -10.92 -5.67
CA LEU A 33 4.46 -12.07 -5.24
C LEU A 33 2.97 -11.71 -5.24
N PRO A 34 2.07 -12.67 -5.48
CA PRO A 34 0.65 -12.43 -5.38
C PRO A 34 0.23 -12.07 -3.96
N ALA A 35 -0.75 -11.18 -3.87
CA ALA A 35 -1.40 -10.86 -2.61
C ALA A 35 -2.11 -12.11 -2.05
N THR A 36 -1.94 -12.36 -0.77
CA THR A 36 -2.55 -13.48 -0.03
C THR A 36 -4.02 -13.23 0.29
N GLY A 37 -4.48 -12.01 0.07
CA GLY A 37 -5.83 -11.53 0.30
C GLY A 37 -5.83 -10.01 0.49
N PHE A 38 -7.03 -9.46 0.78
CA PHE A 38 -7.21 -8.02 0.88
C PHE A 38 -7.97 -7.65 2.15
N ASP A 39 -7.51 -6.59 2.83
CA ASP A 39 -8.11 -6.00 4.02
C ASP A 39 -8.60 -4.58 3.76
N PHE A 40 -9.44 -4.04 4.63
CA PHE A 40 -9.85 -2.64 4.54
C PHE A 40 -8.66 -1.71 4.84
N PRO A 41 -8.59 -0.57 4.15
CA PRO A 41 -7.46 0.36 4.26
C PRO A 41 -7.44 1.18 5.55
N VAL A 42 -8.55 1.22 6.29
CA VAL A 42 -8.71 1.89 7.58
C VAL A 42 -9.36 0.94 8.57
N GLY A 43 -9.05 1.06 9.88
CA GLY A 43 -9.57 0.13 10.88
C GLY A 43 -9.34 -1.33 10.52
N THR A 44 -8.18 -1.62 9.94
CA THR A 44 -7.82 -2.94 9.37
C THR A 44 -7.89 -4.05 10.44
N PRO A 45 -8.29 -5.27 10.08
CA PRO A 45 -8.62 -5.73 8.71
C PRO A 45 -10.06 -5.51 8.27
N ASN A 46 -10.96 -5.05 9.15
CA ASN A 46 -12.41 -5.11 8.94
C ASN A 46 -13.10 -3.74 8.95
N ALA A 47 -12.36 -2.65 8.85
CA ALA A 47 -12.81 -1.26 8.96
C ALA A 47 -13.39 -0.91 10.35
N GLU A 48 -12.79 -1.47 11.41
CA GLU A 48 -13.22 -1.19 12.78
C GLU A 48 -13.05 0.29 13.14
N GLY A 49 -14.08 0.90 13.71
CA GLY A 49 -14.08 2.32 14.03
C GLY A 49 -14.41 3.26 12.87
N TYR A 50 -14.65 2.72 11.67
CA TYR A 50 -14.94 3.48 10.46
C TYR A 50 -16.28 3.12 9.85
N TYR A 51 -16.79 4.05 9.02
CA TYR A 51 -17.97 3.81 8.19
C TYR A 51 -17.76 4.40 6.80
N LYS A 52 -18.46 3.84 5.83
CA LYS A 52 -18.48 4.30 4.46
C LYS A 52 -19.48 5.45 4.33
N ALA A 53 -18.96 6.68 4.32
CA ALA A 53 -19.76 7.89 4.20
C ALA A 53 -20.32 8.06 2.79
N ARG A 54 -19.52 7.65 1.78
CA ARG A 54 -19.92 7.73 0.38
C ARG A 54 -19.49 6.47 -0.36
N GLY A 55 -20.43 5.83 -1.04
CA GLY A 55 -20.19 4.57 -1.75
C GLY A 55 -19.73 4.75 -3.19
N PHE A 56 -19.36 3.63 -3.81
CA PHE A 56 -19.10 3.54 -5.25
C PHE A 56 -20.41 3.48 -6.04
N TRP A 57 -20.54 4.28 -7.10
CA TRP A 57 -21.59 4.14 -8.12
C TRP A 57 -21.09 4.55 -9.52
N PRO A 58 -21.49 3.81 -10.56
CA PRO A 58 -21.09 4.09 -11.93
C PRO A 58 -21.46 5.52 -12.39
N ASN A 59 -20.58 6.10 -13.22
CA ASN A 59 -20.70 7.46 -13.78
C ASN A 59 -20.70 8.60 -12.75
N GLY A 60 -20.54 8.28 -11.49
CA GLY A 60 -20.46 9.25 -10.40
C GLY A 60 -19.19 9.10 -9.59
N HIS A 61 -19.32 8.56 -8.37
CA HIS A 61 -18.23 8.34 -7.44
C HIS A 61 -17.55 6.98 -7.69
N VAL A 62 -16.34 6.98 -8.22
CA VAL A 62 -15.61 5.75 -8.62
C VAL A 62 -14.77 5.14 -7.49
N GLY A 63 -14.98 5.57 -6.27
CA GLY A 63 -14.34 5.07 -5.05
C GLY A 63 -15.33 4.99 -3.89
N GLU A 64 -14.79 4.87 -2.71
CA GLU A 64 -15.51 4.95 -1.45
C GLU A 64 -14.81 5.95 -0.54
N ASP A 65 -15.60 6.81 0.13
CA ASP A 65 -15.08 7.73 1.14
C ASP A 65 -15.34 7.13 2.52
N TRP A 66 -14.26 6.95 3.27
CA TRP A 66 -14.25 6.31 4.58
C TRP A 66 -13.95 7.33 5.68
N ASN A 67 -14.84 7.45 6.65
CA ASN A 67 -14.74 8.37 7.79
C ASN A 67 -14.70 7.59 9.10
N GLY A 68 -13.97 8.14 10.07
CA GLY A 68 -14.03 7.69 11.46
C GLY A 68 -15.40 7.95 12.09
N LYS A 69 -15.87 7.05 12.96
CA LYS A 69 -17.17 7.16 13.64
C LYS A 69 -17.29 8.40 14.55
N GLY A 70 -16.17 9.04 14.92
CA GLY A 70 -16.16 10.28 15.68
C GLY A 70 -16.71 11.50 14.92
N GLY A 71 -16.76 11.42 13.58
CA GLY A 71 -17.22 12.50 12.71
C GLY A 71 -16.27 13.69 12.60
N GLY A 72 -16.62 14.66 11.76
CA GLY A 72 -15.81 15.87 11.55
C GLY A 72 -14.40 15.55 11.06
N ASN A 73 -13.39 16.06 11.77
CA ASN A 73 -11.96 15.81 11.51
C ASN A 73 -11.32 14.89 12.57
N THR A 74 -12.10 14.08 13.27
CA THR A 74 -11.58 13.24 14.36
C THR A 74 -10.64 12.13 13.87
N ASP A 75 -10.71 11.79 12.60
CA ASP A 75 -9.86 10.81 11.91
C ASP A 75 -8.66 11.43 11.16
N LEU A 76 -8.47 12.77 11.29
CA LEU A 76 -7.29 13.43 10.72
C LEU A 76 -6.00 12.88 11.36
N GLY A 77 -5.11 12.36 10.55
CA GLY A 77 -3.86 11.75 11.01
C GLY A 77 -3.97 10.25 11.33
N ASP A 78 -5.16 9.67 11.29
CA ASP A 78 -5.36 8.24 11.50
C ASP A 78 -4.63 7.40 10.45
N PRO A 79 -4.18 6.19 10.81
CA PRO A 79 -3.36 5.37 9.93
C PRO A 79 -4.14 4.79 8.75
N VAL A 80 -3.51 4.84 7.57
CA VAL A 80 -3.96 4.19 6.34
C VAL A 80 -3.03 3.04 6.01
N TYR A 81 -3.60 1.91 5.61
CA TYR A 81 -2.88 0.66 5.39
C TYR A 81 -3.01 0.16 3.96
N ALA A 82 -1.96 -0.51 3.46
CA ALA A 82 -2.01 -1.24 2.19
C ALA A 82 -3.01 -2.40 2.30
N ILE A 83 -3.96 -2.46 1.37
CA ILE A 83 -5.01 -3.50 1.40
C ILE A 83 -4.48 -4.92 1.17
N GLY A 84 -3.35 -5.07 0.48
CA GLY A 84 -2.68 -6.33 0.13
C GLY A 84 -1.21 -6.10 -0.15
N GLU A 85 -0.48 -7.19 -0.37
CA GLU A 85 0.89 -7.15 -0.88
C GLU A 85 0.89 -6.51 -2.27
N GLY A 86 1.93 -5.70 -2.58
CA GLY A 86 2.03 -5.05 -3.88
C GLY A 86 3.25 -4.14 -4.01
N ILE A 87 3.27 -3.37 -5.10
CA ILE A 87 4.32 -2.39 -5.39
C ILE A 87 3.71 -1.00 -5.52
N VAL A 88 4.35 0.00 -4.93
CA VAL A 88 3.94 1.40 -5.06
C VAL A 88 4.28 1.89 -6.46
N VAL A 89 3.27 2.18 -7.27
CA VAL A 89 3.40 2.72 -8.63
C VAL A 89 3.17 4.22 -8.71
N GLN A 90 2.70 4.83 -7.63
CA GLN A 90 2.65 6.28 -7.44
C GLN A 90 2.66 6.63 -5.95
N SER A 91 3.44 7.64 -5.57
CA SER A 91 3.42 8.27 -4.25
C SER A 91 3.80 9.74 -4.40
N ARG A 92 2.82 10.63 -4.58
CA ARG A 92 3.09 12.06 -4.81
C ARG A 92 1.93 12.97 -4.37
N ASP A 93 2.22 14.25 -4.22
CA ASP A 93 1.21 15.30 -4.12
C ASP A 93 0.69 15.66 -5.51
N VAL A 94 -0.54 15.29 -5.81
CA VAL A 94 -1.22 15.59 -7.08
C VAL A 94 -1.84 16.99 -7.07
N ARG A 95 -1.96 17.60 -5.88
CA ARG A 95 -2.61 18.91 -5.65
C ARG A 95 -4.10 18.92 -6.02
N ARG A 96 -4.67 20.13 -6.14
CA ARG A 96 -6.10 20.34 -6.42
C ARG A 96 -6.97 19.49 -5.48
N GLY A 97 -8.07 18.91 -5.98
CA GLY A 97 -8.96 18.08 -5.19
C GLY A 97 -8.40 16.72 -4.74
N TRP A 98 -7.19 16.32 -5.19
CA TRP A 98 -6.61 15.02 -4.84
C TRP A 98 -5.72 15.06 -3.59
N GLY A 99 -4.91 16.12 -3.45
CA GLY A 99 -3.88 16.20 -2.42
C GLY A 99 -2.80 15.12 -2.57
N ASN A 100 -2.32 14.62 -1.46
CA ASN A 100 -1.38 13.49 -1.46
C ASN A 100 -2.08 12.19 -1.86
N VAL A 101 -1.43 11.45 -2.77
CA VAL A 101 -1.96 10.22 -3.36
C VAL A 101 -0.91 9.13 -3.35
N ILE A 102 -1.33 7.92 -3.01
CA ILE A 102 -0.59 6.67 -3.22
C ILE A 102 -1.41 5.77 -4.13
N ILE A 103 -0.75 5.11 -5.10
CA ILE A 103 -1.32 4.00 -5.86
C ILE A 103 -0.41 2.79 -5.68
N ILE A 104 -1.00 1.66 -5.29
CA ILE A 104 -0.32 0.39 -5.14
C ILE A 104 -0.88 -0.58 -6.18
N ARG A 105 0.01 -1.24 -6.91
CA ARG A 105 -0.32 -2.30 -7.86
C ARG A 105 -0.17 -3.65 -7.20
N HIS A 106 -1.20 -4.44 -7.29
CA HIS A 106 -1.29 -5.78 -6.74
C HIS A 106 -1.44 -6.81 -7.85
N VAL A 107 -0.86 -7.99 -7.67
CA VAL A 107 -1.27 -9.18 -8.39
C VAL A 107 -1.96 -10.12 -7.41
N PHE A 108 -2.95 -10.85 -7.84
CA PHE A 108 -3.62 -11.88 -7.04
C PHE A 108 -4.07 -13.03 -7.93
N ILE A 109 -4.23 -14.20 -7.34
CA ILE A 109 -4.78 -15.36 -8.04
C ILE A 109 -6.27 -15.37 -7.76
N ASP A 110 -7.07 -15.39 -8.81
CA ASP A 110 -8.52 -15.48 -8.67
C ASP A 110 -8.97 -16.94 -8.38
N LYS A 111 -10.26 -17.12 -8.15
CA LYS A 111 -10.85 -18.44 -7.86
C LYS A 111 -10.71 -19.48 -8.98
N ASN A 112 -10.39 -19.02 -10.20
CA ASN A 112 -10.16 -19.91 -11.36
C ASN A 112 -8.67 -20.25 -11.52
N GLY A 113 -7.80 -19.79 -10.61
CA GLY A 113 -6.35 -19.96 -10.68
C GLY A 113 -5.64 -18.99 -11.61
N GLU A 114 -6.34 -17.96 -12.13
CA GLU A 114 -5.76 -16.97 -13.04
C GLU A 114 -5.14 -15.80 -12.28
N ALA A 115 -3.95 -15.38 -12.73
CA ALA A 115 -3.33 -14.17 -12.20
C ALA A 115 -4.05 -12.92 -12.73
N LYS A 116 -4.52 -12.09 -11.83
CA LYS A 116 -5.16 -10.80 -12.10
C LYS A 116 -4.34 -9.67 -11.50
N VAL A 117 -4.41 -8.48 -12.10
CA VAL A 117 -3.74 -7.29 -11.62
C VAL A 117 -4.78 -6.20 -11.34
N LEU A 118 -4.59 -5.44 -10.28
CA LEU A 118 -5.39 -4.27 -9.96
C LEU A 118 -4.54 -3.17 -9.33
N ASP A 119 -5.03 -1.94 -9.40
CA ASP A 119 -4.49 -0.80 -8.64
C ASP A 119 -5.45 -0.43 -7.50
N SER A 120 -4.90 -0.25 -6.29
CA SER A 120 -5.57 0.45 -5.19
C SER A 120 -5.07 1.89 -5.09
N LEU A 121 -6.00 2.85 -5.03
CA LEU A 121 -5.68 4.27 -4.87
C LEU A 121 -6.16 4.77 -3.52
N TYR A 122 -5.30 5.55 -2.87
CA TYR A 122 -5.52 6.22 -1.59
C TYR A 122 -5.28 7.71 -1.79
N ALA A 123 -6.28 8.55 -1.52
CA ALA A 123 -6.19 10.00 -1.73
C ALA A 123 -6.63 10.81 -0.52
N HIS A 124 -6.44 12.14 -0.61
CA HIS A 124 -6.65 13.13 0.45
C HIS A 124 -5.76 12.90 1.68
N LEU A 125 -4.63 12.20 1.47
CA LEU A 125 -3.73 11.84 2.55
C LEU A 125 -3.03 13.08 3.16
N ASP A 126 -2.76 13.01 4.47
CA ASP A 126 -1.93 13.97 5.18
C ASP A 126 -0.45 13.65 4.98
N SER A 127 -0.05 12.43 5.30
CA SER A 127 1.32 11.94 5.09
C SER A 127 1.38 10.80 4.07
N ARG A 128 2.57 10.61 3.46
CA ARG A 128 2.90 9.47 2.61
C ARG A 128 4.15 8.81 3.17
N ASN A 129 4.05 7.57 3.63
CA ASN A 129 5.12 6.86 4.34
C ASN A 129 5.81 5.80 3.44
N VAL A 130 5.48 5.82 2.14
CA VAL A 130 6.05 4.92 1.13
C VAL A 130 6.45 5.70 -0.12
N VAL A 131 7.44 5.16 -0.85
CA VAL A 131 8.01 5.77 -2.05
C VAL A 131 7.73 4.94 -3.29
N LEU A 132 7.88 5.54 -4.46
CA LEU A 132 7.77 4.86 -5.75
C LEU A 132 8.66 3.61 -5.80
N ASN A 133 8.15 2.53 -6.39
CA ASN A 133 8.79 1.21 -6.52
C ASN A 133 9.05 0.46 -5.20
N GLN A 134 8.55 0.95 -4.07
CA GLN A 134 8.61 0.23 -2.82
C GLN A 134 7.63 -0.95 -2.83
N ILE A 135 8.11 -2.14 -2.46
CA ILE A 135 7.27 -3.29 -2.15
C ILE A 135 6.65 -3.10 -0.77
N VAL A 136 5.35 -3.31 -0.68
CA VAL A 136 4.58 -3.22 0.57
C VAL A 136 3.93 -4.55 0.91
N LYS A 137 3.72 -4.76 2.22
CA LYS A 137 3.01 -5.93 2.75
C LYS A 137 1.53 -5.59 2.98
N ARG A 138 0.67 -6.58 2.92
CA ARG A 138 -0.72 -6.49 3.40
C ARG A 138 -0.77 -5.97 4.83
N GLY A 139 -1.61 -4.98 5.12
CA GLY A 139 -1.71 -4.35 6.44
C GLY A 139 -0.52 -3.46 6.83
N GLN A 140 0.43 -3.18 5.92
CA GLN A 140 1.49 -2.22 6.19
C GLN A 140 0.93 -0.80 6.24
N LYS A 141 1.24 -0.02 7.30
CA LYS A 141 0.94 1.42 7.34
C LYS A 141 1.69 2.14 6.22
N ILE A 142 0.95 2.84 5.36
CA ILE A 142 1.48 3.53 4.17
C ILE A 142 1.29 5.04 4.22
N ALA A 143 0.33 5.52 5.01
CA ALA A 143 -0.05 6.93 5.05
C ALA A 143 -0.81 7.26 6.34
N THR A 144 -1.28 8.52 6.40
CA THR A 144 -2.31 8.97 7.34
C THR A 144 -3.45 9.67 6.60
N ILE A 145 -4.67 9.59 7.16
CA ILE A 145 -5.85 10.30 6.66
C ILE A 145 -5.60 11.80 6.72
N GLY A 146 -5.97 12.51 5.66
CA GLY A 146 -5.87 13.95 5.58
C GLY A 146 -7.21 14.61 5.23
N ASN A 147 -7.16 15.92 5.04
CA ASN A 147 -8.30 16.75 4.66
C ASN A 147 -8.02 17.60 3.41
N ASN A 148 -6.97 17.23 2.65
CA ASN A 148 -6.47 17.98 1.51
C ASN A 148 -6.28 19.48 1.80
N ARG A 149 -5.52 19.79 2.87
CA ARG A 149 -5.24 21.17 3.32
C ARG A 149 -6.48 21.97 3.70
N GLY A 150 -7.47 21.32 4.30
CA GLY A 150 -8.72 21.94 4.72
C GLY A 150 -9.77 22.08 3.62
N MET A 151 -9.53 21.52 2.41
CA MET A 151 -10.52 21.53 1.33
C MET A 151 -11.74 20.66 1.65
N TYR A 152 -11.55 19.61 2.44
CA TYR A 152 -12.59 18.67 2.88
C TYR A 152 -12.52 18.46 4.39
N LEU A 153 -13.57 17.90 4.97
CA LEU A 153 -13.44 17.19 6.24
C LEU A 153 -12.55 15.97 6.04
N ALA A 154 -11.84 15.60 7.10
CA ALA A 154 -10.92 14.45 7.02
C ALA A 154 -11.66 13.19 6.59
N HIS A 155 -11.11 12.47 5.64
CA HIS A 155 -11.57 11.16 5.18
C HIS A 155 -10.55 10.51 4.26
N LEU A 156 -10.64 9.20 4.10
CA LEU A 156 -9.92 8.49 3.06
C LEU A 156 -10.81 8.32 1.83
N HIS A 157 -10.41 8.88 0.67
CA HIS A 157 -10.94 8.47 -0.62
C HIS A 157 -10.17 7.27 -1.13
N PHE A 158 -10.88 6.15 -1.38
CA PHE A 158 -10.28 4.87 -1.71
C PHE A 158 -10.91 4.25 -2.97
N GLU A 159 -10.07 3.83 -3.94
CA GLU A 159 -10.53 3.20 -5.18
C GLU A 159 -9.84 1.86 -5.41
N THR A 160 -10.51 0.94 -6.12
CA THR A 160 -9.95 -0.29 -6.69
C THR A 160 -10.18 -0.33 -8.19
N ARG A 161 -9.10 -0.41 -8.97
CA ARG A 161 -9.09 -0.19 -10.42
C ARG A 161 -8.65 -1.42 -11.18
N LYS A 162 -9.42 -1.81 -12.19
CA LYS A 162 -9.08 -2.87 -13.16
C LYS A 162 -8.12 -2.37 -14.23
N ASN A 163 -8.37 -1.14 -14.70
CA ASN A 163 -7.62 -0.54 -15.79
C ASN A 163 -6.39 0.19 -15.24
N LEU A 164 -5.22 -0.34 -15.53
CA LEU A 164 -3.94 0.12 -15.03
C LEU A 164 -3.45 1.43 -15.69
N ALA A 165 -4.11 1.88 -16.76
CA ALA A 165 -3.74 3.11 -17.46
C ALA A 165 -4.33 4.37 -16.82
N ILE A 166 -5.28 4.25 -15.91
CA ILE A 166 -6.05 5.40 -15.40
C ILE A 166 -5.16 6.42 -14.68
N GLY A 167 -4.24 5.97 -13.81
CA GLY A 167 -3.42 6.88 -13.00
C GLY A 167 -4.26 7.99 -12.38
N MET A 168 -3.90 9.25 -12.66
CA MET A 168 -4.69 10.41 -12.21
C MET A 168 -5.62 10.97 -13.30
N HIS A 169 -5.53 10.49 -14.54
CA HIS A 169 -6.30 10.99 -15.70
C HIS A 169 -7.64 10.28 -15.85
N ARG A 170 -8.41 10.19 -14.76
CA ARG A 170 -9.67 9.43 -14.74
C ARG A 170 -10.77 9.99 -15.67
N SER A 171 -10.70 11.26 -16.09
CA SER A 171 -11.67 11.86 -17.01
C SER A 171 -11.67 11.23 -18.41
N SER A 172 -10.55 10.61 -18.83
CA SER A 172 -10.42 9.94 -20.12
C SER A 172 -10.93 8.50 -20.12
N PHE A 173 -11.44 8.01 -19.01
CA PHE A 173 -11.88 6.62 -18.88
C PHE A 173 -13.31 6.53 -18.39
N SER A 174 -14.04 5.53 -18.88
CA SER A 174 -15.39 5.22 -18.41
C SER A 174 -15.38 4.97 -16.89
N LYS A 175 -16.32 5.62 -16.20
CA LYS A 175 -16.47 5.52 -14.73
C LYS A 175 -17.41 4.37 -14.34
N THR A 176 -17.19 3.19 -14.91
CA THR A 176 -18.05 2.02 -14.76
C THR A 176 -17.29 0.81 -14.25
N TYR A 177 -17.99 -0.27 -14.00
CA TYR A 177 -17.42 -1.56 -13.62
C TYR A 177 -16.47 -2.18 -14.65
N SER A 178 -16.41 -1.65 -15.88
CA SER A 178 -15.38 -2.05 -16.86
C SER A 178 -13.97 -1.67 -16.39
N ASN A 179 -13.83 -0.51 -15.74
CA ASN A 179 -12.56 0.05 -15.30
C ASN A 179 -12.32 -0.05 -13.79
N TYR A 180 -13.39 -0.25 -12.99
CA TYR A 180 -13.32 -0.23 -11.52
C TYR A 180 -13.99 -1.45 -10.90
N TYR A 181 -13.55 -1.82 -9.71
CA TYR A 181 -14.32 -2.63 -8.77
C TYR A 181 -15.07 -1.71 -7.80
N SER A 182 -16.18 -2.18 -7.22
CA SER A 182 -16.69 -1.61 -5.97
C SER A 182 -15.77 -2.03 -4.84
N PRO A 183 -15.09 -1.11 -4.14
CA PRO A 183 -14.00 -1.45 -3.22
C PRO A 183 -14.43 -2.41 -2.10
N THR A 184 -15.52 -2.10 -1.39
CA THR A 184 -16.04 -3.00 -0.34
C THR A 184 -16.36 -4.39 -0.86
N SER A 185 -17.02 -4.49 -2.03
CA SER A 185 -17.37 -5.78 -2.62
C SER A 185 -16.14 -6.57 -3.02
N PHE A 186 -15.14 -5.89 -3.59
CA PHE A 186 -13.87 -6.51 -3.96
C PHE A 186 -13.15 -7.07 -2.72
N ILE A 187 -12.95 -6.26 -1.69
CA ILE A 187 -12.25 -6.67 -0.47
C ILE A 187 -12.97 -7.86 0.19
N ARG A 188 -14.28 -7.79 0.34
CA ARG A 188 -15.07 -8.87 0.98
C ARG A 188 -14.97 -10.18 0.23
N SER A 189 -14.98 -10.16 -1.11
CA SER A 189 -14.87 -11.36 -1.93
C SER A 189 -13.45 -11.91 -2.07
N HIS A 190 -12.42 -11.14 -1.67
CA HIS A 190 -11.00 -11.50 -1.79
C HIS A 190 -10.25 -11.40 -0.45
N LYS A 191 -10.95 -11.61 0.69
CA LYS A 191 -10.30 -11.67 2.02
C LYS A 191 -9.17 -12.69 2.07
N GLN A 192 -9.32 -13.76 1.33
CA GLN A 192 -8.35 -14.82 1.12
C GLN A 192 -8.22 -15.07 -0.39
N CYS A 193 -7.00 -15.14 -0.88
CA CYS A 193 -6.69 -15.50 -2.27
C CYS A 193 -5.82 -16.77 -2.29
N PRO A 194 -5.90 -17.58 -3.35
CA PRO A 194 -4.96 -18.67 -3.55
C PRO A 194 -3.52 -18.15 -3.56
N THR A 195 -2.62 -18.87 -2.92
CA THR A 195 -1.23 -18.46 -2.76
C THR A 195 -0.29 -19.27 -3.63
N THR A 196 0.79 -18.66 -4.09
CA THR A 196 1.90 -19.31 -4.78
C THR A 196 3.21 -18.62 -4.43
N LYS A 197 4.31 -19.37 -4.49
CA LYS A 197 5.66 -18.81 -4.35
C LYS A 197 6.21 -18.23 -5.67
N LYS A 198 5.46 -18.37 -6.76
CA LYS A 198 5.83 -17.83 -8.08
C LYS A 198 5.60 -16.32 -8.09
N SER A 199 6.62 -15.54 -8.47
CA SER A 199 6.49 -14.11 -8.75
C SER A 199 5.89 -13.86 -10.13
N PHE A 200 5.31 -12.68 -10.31
CA PHE A 200 4.72 -12.24 -11.57
C PHE A 200 5.30 -10.90 -11.98
N LYS A 201 5.61 -10.79 -13.28
CA LYS A 201 5.99 -9.50 -13.88
C LYS A 201 4.75 -8.64 -14.06
N VAL A 202 4.75 -7.47 -13.42
CA VAL A 202 3.67 -6.48 -13.55
C VAL A 202 4.22 -5.21 -14.17
N PRO A 203 3.53 -4.58 -15.14
CA PRO A 203 3.98 -3.32 -15.70
C PRO A 203 3.85 -2.22 -14.64
N ILE A 204 4.81 -1.26 -14.60
CA ILE A 204 4.80 -0.18 -13.60
C ILE A 204 4.62 1.21 -14.20
N ASN A 205 4.92 1.40 -15.50
CA ASN A 205 4.81 2.67 -16.22
C ASN A 205 3.62 2.67 -17.19
N THR A 206 2.38 2.54 -16.66
CA THR A 206 1.19 2.37 -17.50
C THR A 206 0.28 3.58 -17.54
N PHE A 207 0.53 4.60 -16.71
CA PHE A 207 -0.44 5.68 -16.53
C PHE A 207 -0.53 6.62 -17.72
N ALA A 208 -1.75 6.92 -18.13
CA ALA A 208 -2.01 7.99 -19.07
C ALA A 208 -1.48 9.33 -18.49
N PRO A 209 -0.91 10.20 -19.35
CA PRO A 209 -0.43 11.51 -18.92
C PRO A 209 -1.52 12.31 -18.21
N TYR A 210 -1.21 12.87 -17.05
CA TYR A 210 -2.12 13.72 -16.29
C TYR A 210 -1.81 15.19 -16.55
N PRO A 211 -2.69 15.92 -17.25
CA PRO A 211 -2.48 17.34 -17.50
C PRO A 211 -2.69 18.13 -16.19
N GLY A 212 -1.65 18.65 -15.64
CA GLY A 212 -1.72 19.47 -14.41
C GLY A 212 -0.83 19.04 -13.27
N SER A 213 0.00 18.02 -13.47
CA SER A 213 1.12 17.76 -12.59
C SER A 213 2.17 18.86 -12.79
N TYR A 214 2.52 19.58 -11.76
CA TYR A 214 3.54 20.62 -11.65
C TYR A 214 3.75 21.59 -12.84
N PRO A 215 3.84 22.88 -12.63
CA PRO A 215 4.25 23.83 -13.66
C PRO A 215 5.59 23.36 -14.25
N LYS A 216 5.76 23.49 -15.59
CA LYS A 216 7.02 23.20 -16.28
C LYS A 216 8.19 23.82 -15.47
N GLY A 217 9.18 22.99 -15.10
CA GLY A 217 10.38 23.43 -14.41
C GLY A 217 10.37 23.33 -12.87
N LYS A 218 9.28 22.99 -12.21
CA LYS A 218 9.28 22.69 -10.78
C LYS A 218 9.32 21.18 -10.54
N LYS A 219 10.41 20.70 -9.92
CA LYS A 219 10.53 19.29 -9.48
C LYS A 219 9.52 19.01 -8.38
N GLU A 220 8.97 17.81 -8.40
CA GLU A 220 8.17 17.31 -7.28
C GLU A 220 9.01 17.34 -5.99
N PRO A 221 8.51 17.91 -4.87
CA PRO A 221 9.20 17.77 -3.61
C PRO A 221 9.38 16.28 -3.30
N ALA A 222 10.59 15.92 -2.89
CA ALA A 222 10.86 14.55 -2.46
C ALA A 222 9.82 14.11 -1.41
N PRO A 223 9.34 12.86 -1.44
CA PRO A 223 8.45 12.37 -0.41
C PRO A 223 9.10 12.58 0.95
N THR A 224 8.38 13.18 1.89
CA THR A 224 8.84 13.30 3.27
C THR A 224 8.87 11.89 3.85
N ILE A 225 10.02 11.25 3.77
CA ILE A 225 10.26 10.01 4.51
C ILE A 225 10.36 10.45 5.96
N ILE A 226 9.29 10.25 6.73
CA ILE A 226 9.39 10.29 8.19
C ILE A 226 10.38 9.15 8.51
N ALA A 227 11.61 9.54 8.84
CA ALA A 227 12.64 8.59 9.23
C ALA A 227 12.01 7.62 10.23
N LYS A 228 12.15 6.31 9.96
CA LYS A 228 11.76 5.28 10.92
C LYS A 228 12.26 5.72 12.28
N ALA A 229 11.35 5.93 13.23
CA ALA A 229 11.74 6.15 14.62
C ALA A 229 12.77 5.04 14.93
N ARG A 230 14.00 5.45 15.28
CA ARG A 230 15.02 4.51 15.74
C ARG A 230 14.34 3.66 16.82
N PRO A 231 14.41 2.33 16.75
CA PRO A 231 13.98 1.53 17.89
C PRO A 231 14.79 2.05 19.07
N SER A 232 14.11 2.55 20.08
CA SER A 232 14.76 2.96 21.31
C SER A 232 15.34 1.68 21.95
N ASN A 233 16.62 1.42 21.72
CA ASN A 233 17.39 0.45 22.48
C ASN A 233 17.60 0.98 23.91
N LYS A 234 16.51 1.11 24.64
CA LYS A 234 16.52 1.04 26.11
C LYS A 234 16.02 -0.34 26.50
N VAL A 235 16.86 -1.31 26.27
CA VAL A 235 16.78 -2.58 26.98
C VAL A 235 17.20 -2.25 28.42
N ASN A 236 16.23 -2.10 29.30
CA ASN A 236 16.51 -2.22 30.73
C ASN A 236 17.01 -3.63 30.98
N PRO A 237 18.19 -3.79 31.61
CA PRO A 237 18.65 -5.11 31.97
C PRO A 237 17.76 -5.66 33.08
N ILE A 238 16.81 -6.53 32.70
CA ILE A 238 16.16 -7.40 33.69
C ILE A 238 17.24 -8.35 34.20
N LYS A 239 17.64 -8.13 35.44
CA LYS A 239 18.52 -9.02 36.18
C LYS A 239 18.02 -10.45 36.07
N ALA A 240 18.90 -11.31 35.57
CA ALA A 240 18.75 -12.75 35.62
C ALA A 240 18.58 -13.19 37.09
N ILE A 241 17.42 -13.74 37.43
CA ILE A 241 17.25 -14.54 38.62
C ILE A 241 17.35 -15.99 38.17
N LEU A 242 18.53 -16.54 38.36
CA LEU A 242 18.87 -17.94 38.18
C LEU A 242 18.34 -18.76 39.35
N ASN A 243 17.62 -19.81 39.02
CA ASN A 243 17.59 -21.12 39.65
C ASN A 243 17.31 -21.25 41.17
N LYS A 244 16.12 -21.73 41.49
CA LYS A 244 15.92 -22.68 42.58
C LYS A 244 15.07 -23.86 42.10
N PRO A 245 15.47 -25.11 42.50
CA PRO A 245 14.80 -26.32 42.00
C PRO A 245 13.48 -26.57 42.74
N LEU A 246 12.49 -27.08 42.01
CA LEU A 246 11.21 -27.55 42.55
C LEU A 246 11.43 -28.74 43.49
N GLN A 247 11.06 -28.59 44.76
CA GLN A 247 10.78 -29.71 45.65
C GLN A 247 9.39 -30.26 45.39
N LYS A 248 9.34 -31.57 45.19
CA LYS A 248 8.13 -32.41 45.22
C LYS A 248 7.50 -32.43 46.60
N LYS A 249 6.20 -32.18 46.71
CA LYS A 249 5.31 -32.72 47.78
C LYS A 249 3.94 -32.94 47.12
N SER A 250 3.60 -34.20 47.04
CA SER A 250 2.74 -35.03 47.86
C SER A 250 1.24 -34.85 47.58
N THR A 251 0.73 -35.87 46.99
CA THR A 251 -0.65 -36.35 46.82
C THR A 251 -1.59 -36.05 48.00
N HIS A 252 -2.77 -35.52 47.73
CA HIS A 252 -3.95 -35.79 48.49
C HIS A 252 -5.15 -36.02 47.54
N THR A 253 -5.61 -37.29 47.61
CA THR A 253 -6.83 -37.82 47.07
C THR A 253 -8.02 -37.34 47.92
N VAL A 254 -9.06 -36.73 47.34
CA VAL A 254 -10.39 -36.69 47.98
C VAL A 254 -11.47 -36.86 46.91
N THR A 255 -12.05 -38.02 47.00
CA THR A 255 -13.36 -38.58 46.71
C THR A 255 -14.45 -37.71 46.10
N ALA A 256 -15.08 -38.32 45.13
CA ALA A 256 -16.36 -37.98 44.50
C ALA A 256 -17.54 -37.95 45.50
N LYS A 257 -18.45 -37.03 45.32
CA LYS A 257 -19.82 -37.16 45.78
C LYS A 257 -20.77 -36.85 44.61
N LYS A 258 -21.50 -37.90 44.24
CA LYS A 258 -22.72 -37.88 43.44
C LYS A 258 -23.87 -37.40 44.32
N GLU A 259 -24.82 -36.71 43.71
CA GLU A 259 -26.24 -36.63 43.99
C GLU A 259 -26.77 -35.29 43.44
N ASN A 260 -27.92 -35.13 42.84
CA ASN A 260 -29.02 -35.98 42.40
C ASN A 260 -29.93 -35.14 41.48
N THR A 261 -30.56 -35.82 40.61
CA THR A 261 -31.64 -35.43 39.71
C THR A 261 -32.80 -34.70 40.41
N SER A 262 -33.41 -33.68 39.75
CA SER A 262 -34.86 -33.69 39.54
C SER A 262 -35.36 -32.52 38.68
N LYS A 263 -36.07 -32.94 37.66
CA LYS A 263 -37.39 -32.52 37.14
C LYS A 263 -37.50 -31.25 36.31
N LEU A 264 -37.82 -31.58 35.08
CA LEU A 264 -38.66 -30.84 34.13
C LEU A 264 -39.91 -30.23 34.76
N ASP A 265 -40.27 -29.04 34.25
CA ASP A 265 -41.66 -28.78 33.89
C ASP A 265 -41.76 -27.78 32.73
N PRO A 266 -42.61 -28.06 31.72
CA PRO A 266 -42.80 -27.20 30.57
C PRO A 266 -44.14 -26.46 30.69
N LYS A 267 -44.17 -25.24 30.12
CA LYS A 267 -45.31 -24.49 29.59
C LYS A 267 -45.29 -23.05 30.07
N LEU A 268 -45.21 -22.14 29.12
CA LEU A 268 -46.34 -21.27 28.79
C LEU A 268 -45.85 -20.15 27.83
N LYS A 269 -46.48 -20.26 26.68
CA LYS A 269 -46.88 -19.26 25.70
C LYS A 269 -45.80 -18.36 25.11
#